data_b7d2cc2ffa6ec22956744f667cf1aec3
#
_entry.id   b7d2cc2ffa6ec22956744f667cf1aec3
#
_cell.length_a   1.000
_cell.length_b   1.000
_cell.length_c   1.000
_cell.angle_alpha   90.00
_cell.angle_beta   90.00
_cell.angle_gamma   90.00
#
_symmetry.space_group_name_H-M   'P 1'
#
loop_
_entity.id
_entity.type
_entity.pdbx_description
1 polymer ?
#
loop_
_entity_poly.entity_id
_entity_poly.type
_entity_poly.pdbx_seq_one_letter_code
_entity_poly.pdbx_strand_id
1 'polypeptide(L)'
;MSALGRISVAAIGTSVADLEAETLRAEAAGVECVWAPELFRSAATQAAYLAAKTTRIDVATGILWAFTRSPFIHAVTALDIDEMSGGRFRLGMGAGVKRLNETWHNADYGKPAPHLREAIEATRLIMQQAGAGEPIRYEGEYYDIDIKGWVRPHPAPREAVPIYTAAVQAGMARMAGDVADGLIGHPIQSLRWIDEVVVDAFETGLSRSGRERKDFDYLPTVCCAIDDDEGRAIDMARRTISFYATVKTYMPLWDLHGFADDAVAAGAAFRRGDLAAVPAAISDEMVETYCAAGPLDKVRARVEATAERADGLFLTPPTYFISAEELSEFQNRIIDAFGPGA
;
A
#
# COMPACT_ATOMS: atom_id res chain seq x y z
N MET A 1 21.22 11.24 7.33
CA MET A 1 20.11 10.48 6.70
C MET A 1 20.54 9.04 6.64
N SER A 2 19.68 8.08 7.03
CA SER A 2 19.92 6.66 6.90
C SER A 2 20.31 6.33 5.45
N ALA A 3 21.21 5.37 5.24
CA ALA A 3 21.59 4.90 3.89
C ALA A 3 20.39 4.31 3.11
N LEU A 4 19.31 3.96 3.82
CA LEU A 4 18.08 3.37 3.28
C LEU A 4 17.02 4.39 2.86
N GLY A 5 17.27 5.70 3.04
CA GLY A 5 16.28 6.74 2.74
C GLY A 5 15.09 6.76 3.72
N ARG A 6 13.90 7.02 3.19
CA ARG A 6 12.64 7.13 3.94
C ARG A 6 12.02 5.76 4.19
N ILE A 7 11.60 5.49 5.42
CA ILE A 7 11.01 4.21 5.84
C ILE A 7 9.56 4.45 6.26
N SER A 8 8.66 3.64 5.72
CA SER A 8 7.26 3.59 6.11
C SER A 8 6.89 2.19 6.61
N VAL A 9 5.88 2.10 7.47
CA VAL A 9 5.37 0.83 8.00
C VAL A 9 3.84 0.77 7.95
N ALA A 10 3.26 -0.42 8.12
CA ALA A 10 1.81 -0.57 8.22
C ALA A 10 1.30 -0.16 9.61
N ALA A 11 0.10 0.41 9.65
CA ALA A 11 -0.64 0.60 10.89
C ALA A 11 -1.24 -0.74 11.33
N ILE A 12 -0.71 -1.35 12.38
CA ILE A 12 -1.17 -2.61 12.93
C ILE A 12 -1.55 -2.49 14.39
N GLY A 13 -2.51 -3.31 14.81
CA GLY A 13 -2.99 -3.38 16.17
C GLY A 13 -4.30 -4.17 16.25
N THR A 14 -4.47 -4.99 17.28
CA THR A 14 -5.69 -5.76 17.52
C THR A 14 -6.78 -4.90 18.15
N SER A 15 -6.39 -3.96 18.99
CA SER A 15 -7.24 -2.93 19.56
C SER A 15 -6.86 -1.54 19.03
N VAL A 16 -7.68 -0.54 19.35
CA VAL A 16 -7.34 0.87 19.05
C VAL A 16 -6.15 1.34 19.90
N ALA A 17 -6.02 0.82 21.13
CA ALA A 17 -4.90 1.13 22.00
C ALA A 17 -3.58 0.55 21.46
N ASP A 18 -3.60 -0.68 20.94
CA ASP A 18 -2.41 -1.28 20.31
C ASP A 18 -2.01 -0.51 19.04
N LEU A 19 -3.00 -0.16 18.21
CA LEU A 19 -2.78 0.64 17.00
C LEU A 19 -2.09 1.99 17.32
N GLU A 20 -2.53 2.67 18.39
CA GLU A 20 -1.92 3.91 18.89
C GLU A 20 -0.49 3.65 19.39
N ALA A 21 -0.30 2.65 20.25
CA ALA A 21 0.99 2.34 20.84
C ALA A 21 2.06 1.99 19.78
N GLU A 22 1.72 1.14 18.82
CA GLU A 22 2.61 0.76 17.72
C GLU A 22 2.95 1.95 16.80
N THR A 23 1.97 2.83 16.55
CA THR A 23 2.21 4.03 15.74
C THR A 23 3.10 5.03 16.48
N LEU A 24 2.90 5.25 17.79
CA LEU A 24 3.76 6.12 18.60
C LEU A 24 5.18 5.56 18.72
N ARG A 25 5.34 4.22 18.79
CA ARG A 25 6.65 3.58 18.72
C ARG A 25 7.36 3.87 17.39
N ALA A 26 6.64 3.74 16.24
CA ALA A 26 7.17 4.05 14.92
C ALA A 26 7.56 5.55 14.81
N GLU A 27 6.74 6.45 15.34
CA GLU A 27 7.04 7.89 15.41
C GLU A 27 8.29 8.18 16.24
N ALA A 28 8.45 7.53 17.39
CA ALA A 28 9.62 7.66 18.26
C ALA A 28 10.90 7.16 17.59
N ALA A 29 10.81 6.08 16.82
CA ALA A 29 11.91 5.52 16.05
C ALA A 29 12.26 6.33 14.78
N GLY A 30 11.51 7.40 14.46
CA GLY A 30 11.77 8.26 13.31
C GLY A 30 11.27 7.68 11.98
N VAL A 31 10.34 6.73 12.01
CA VAL A 31 9.64 6.25 10.80
C VAL A 31 8.91 7.43 10.15
N GLU A 32 8.99 7.53 8.83
CA GLU A 32 8.42 8.67 8.10
C GLU A 32 6.91 8.62 8.03
N CYS A 33 6.33 7.46 7.70
CA CYS A 33 4.90 7.33 7.46
C CYS A 33 4.34 6.01 7.97
N VAL A 34 3.11 6.06 8.48
CA VAL A 34 2.30 4.89 8.82
C VAL A 34 1.12 4.77 7.88
N TRP A 35 0.94 3.58 7.26
CA TRP A 35 -0.10 3.30 6.27
C TRP A 35 -1.23 2.48 6.89
N ALA A 36 -2.43 3.06 7.00
CA ALA A 36 -3.62 2.41 7.53
C ALA A 36 -4.31 1.56 6.45
N PRO A 37 -4.40 0.22 6.61
CA PRO A 37 -5.05 -0.66 5.64
C PRO A 37 -6.58 -0.64 5.78
N GLU A 38 -7.29 -0.87 4.66
CA GLU A 38 -8.74 -1.04 4.65
C GLU A 38 -9.10 -2.51 4.39
N LEU A 39 -9.68 -3.17 5.38
CA LEU A 39 -10.34 -4.46 5.26
C LEU A 39 -11.17 -4.76 6.51
N PHE A 40 -10.49 -4.94 7.66
CA PHE A 40 -11.15 -5.22 8.95
C PHE A 40 -11.52 -3.95 9.71
N ARG A 41 -10.89 -2.84 9.37
CA ARG A 41 -11.18 -1.49 9.86
C ARG A 41 -11.25 -0.52 8.68
N SER A 42 -11.96 0.58 8.85
CA SER A 42 -11.91 1.68 7.88
C SER A 42 -10.54 2.36 7.93
N ALA A 43 -9.84 2.40 6.82
CA ALA A 43 -8.54 3.07 6.70
C ALA A 43 -8.66 4.57 7.03
N ALA A 44 -9.73 5.23 6.57
CA ALA A 44 -9.97 6.65 6.87
C ALA A 44 -10.14 6.91 8.36
N THR A 45 -10.92 6.05 9.08
CA THR A 45 -11.13 6.19 10.52
C THR A 45 -9.83 5.94 11.30
N GLN A 46 -9.03 4.94 10.90
CA GLN A 46 -7.72 4.71 11.50
C GLN A 46 -6.80 5.92 11.27
N ALA A 47 -6.70 6.39 10.02
CA ALA A 47 -5.85 7.52 9.68
C ALA A 47 -6.24 8.80 10.43
N ALA A 48 -7.54 9.12 10.54
CA ALA A 48 -8.02 10.27 11.31
C ALA A 48 -7.65 10.16 12.81
N TYR A 49 -7.83 8.96 13.39
CA TYR A 49 -7.44 8.72 14.78
C TYR A 49 -5.94 8.91 15.00
N LEU A 50 -5.11 8.32 14.15
CA LEU A 50 -3.66 8.40 14.24
C LEU A 50 -3.15 9.83 13.95
N ALA A 51 -3.77 10.54 13.03
CA ALA A 51 -3.47 11.95 12.76
C ALA A 51 -3.62 12.83 14.02
N ALA A 52 -4.67 12.58 14.82
CA ALA A 52 -4.92 13.31 16.06
C ALA A 52 -4.02 12.90 17.23
N LYS A 53 -3.37 11.71 17.15
CA LYS A 53 -2.52 11.15 18.22
C LYS A 53 -1.03 11.34 18.02
N THR A 54 -0.63 11.65 16.80
CA THR A 54 0.78 11.82 16.39
C THR A 54 1.11 13.28 16.08
N THR A 55 2.39 13.61 16.06
CA THR A 55 2.84 15.00 15.89
C THR A 55 3.86 15.19 14.76
N ARG A 56 4.56 14.13 14.36
CA ARG A 56 5.66 14.18 13.37
C ARG A 56 5.48 13.19 12.23
N ILE A 57 5.11 11.93 12.55
CA ILE A 57 4.97 10.88 11.55
C ILE A 57 3.83 11.22 10.58
N ASP A 58 4.07 11.03 9.30
CA ASP A 58 3.01 11.12 8.31
C ASP A 58 2.01 9.96 8.49
N VAL A 59 0.77 10.26 8.21
CA VAL A 59 -0.32 9.27 8.29
C VAL A 59 -0.93 9.10 6.91
N ALA A 60 -1.14 7.86 6.51
CA ALA A 60 -1.66 7.56 5.18
C ALA A 60 -2.71 6.45 5.20
N THR A 61 -3.50 6.38 4.15
CA THR A 61 -4.34 5.20 3.87
C THR A 61 -3.60 4.26 2.91
N GLY A 62 -3.49 3.00 3.23
CA GLY A 62 -2.75 2.03 2.44
C GLY A 62 -3.53 0.75 2.19
N ILE A 63 -4.58 0.83 1.41
CA ILE A 63 -5.23 1.86 0.59
C ILE A 63 -6.72 1.98 0.95
N LEU A 64 -7.36 3.13 0.71
CA LEU A 64 -8.82 3.22 0.64
C LEU A 64 -9.31 2.54 -0.64
N TRP A 65 -10.38 1.76 -0.56
CA TRP A 65 -11.02 1.19 -1.74
C TRP A 65 -11.80 2.25 -2.50
N ALA A 66 -11.27 2.65 -3.66
CA ALA A 66 -11.73 3.81 -4.40
C ALA A 66 -13.20 3.71 -4.85
N PHE A 67 -13.68 2.51 -5.19
CA PHE A 67 -15.02 2.31 -5.77
C PHE A 67 -16.13 2.18 -4.73
N THR A 68 -15.80 2.11 -3.46
CA THR A 68 -16.78 1.95 -2.37
C THR A 68 -17.28 3.28 -1.81
N ARG A 69 -16.72 4.40 -2.29
CA ARG A 69 -17.07 5.77 -1.91
C ARG A 69 -17.04 6.67 -3.13
N SER A 70 -17.80 7.77 -3.10
CA SER A 70 -17.73 8.75 -4.20
C SER A 70 -16.42 9.55 -4.15
N PRO A 71 -15.94 10.10 -5.27
CA PRO A 71 -14.81 11.02 -5.32
C PRO A 71 -14.98 12.23 -4.38
N PHE A 72 -16.21 12.71 -4.20
CA PHE A 72 -16.52 13.79 -3.25
C PHE A 72 -16.18 13.37 -1.81
N ILE A 73 -16.60 12.16 -1.40
CA ILE A 73 -16.30 11.67 -0.04
C ILE A 73 -14.81 11.41 0.13
N HIS A 74 -14.10 10.93 -0.88
CA HIS A 74 -12.64 10.82 -0.82
C HIS A 74 -11.97 12.19 -0.62
N ALA A 75 -12.40 13.20 -1.37
CA ALA A 75 -11.85 14.55 -1.29
C ALA A 75 -12.08 15.20 0.09
N VAL A 76 -13.30 15.20 0.62
CA VAL A 76 -13.56 15.79 1.94
C VAL A 76 -12.88 15.03 3.05
N THR A 77 -12.84 13.68 2.97
CA THR A 77 -12.11 12.85 3.92
C THR A 77 -10.61 13.18 3.93
N ALA A 78 -10.01 13.34 2.74
CA ALA A 78 -8.60 13.69 2.63
C ALA A 78 -8.30 15.07 3.21
N LEU A 79 -9.12 16.07 2.91
CA LEU A 79 -8.97 17.43 3.42
C LEU A 79 -9.15 17.49 4.95
N ASP A 80 -10.11 16.74 5.51
CA ASP A 80 -10.35 16.68 6.96
C ASP A 80 -9.19 16.02 7.70
N ILE A 81 -8.69 14.89 7.20
CA ILE A 81 -7.55 14.20 7.84
C ILE A 81 -6.27 15.01 7.68
N ASP A 82 -6.09 15.69 6.55
CA ASP A 82 -4.95 16.58 6.33
C ASP A 82 -4.95 17.75 7.33
N GLU A 83 -6.11 18.35 7.57
CA GLU A 83 -6.30 19.39 8.61
C GLU A 83 -6.00 18.84 10.01
N MET A 84 -6.57 17.68 10.38
CA MET A 84 -6.33 17.02 11.67
C MET A 84 -4.84 16.71 11.90
N SER A 85 -4.12 16.34 10.85
CA SER A 85 -2.70 16.02 10.92
C SER A 85 -1.77 17.24 10.83
N GLY A 86 -2.30 18.43 10.51
CA GLY A 86 -1.48 19.61 10.23
C GLY A 86 -0.66 19.48 8.95
N GLY A 87 -1.21 18.86 7.90
CA GLY A 87 -0.57 18.71 6.60
C GLY A 87 0.31 17.47 6.44
N ARG A 88 0.15 16.44 7.29
CA ARG A 88 0.93 15.18 7.26
C ARG A 88 0.17 14.00 6.64
N PHE A 89 -0.97 14.21 6.00
CA PHE A 89 -1.76 13.11 5.44
C PHE A 89 -1.36 12.78 4.00
N ARG A 90 -1.36 11.49 3.64
CA ARG A 90 -1.22 10.98 2.28
C ARG A 90 -2.43 10.12 1.95
N LEU A 91 -3.14 10.45 0.87
CA LEU A 91 -4.32 9.69 0.43
C LEU A 91 -3.89 8.53 -0.47
N GLY A 92 -3.85 7.32 0.08
CA GLY A 92 -3.66 6.12 -0.73
C GLY A 92 -5.01 5.55 -1.18
N MET A 93 -5.21 5.45 -2.49
CA MET A 93 -6.41 4.92 -3.14
C MET A 93 -6.07 3.69 -3.97
N GLY A 94 -6.97 2.72 -4.05
CA GLY A 94 -6.76 1.53 -4.87
C GLY A 94 -8.06 0.84 -5.26
N ALA A 95 -7.99 -0.02 -6.28
CA ALA A 95 -9.16 -0.73 -6.78
C ALA A 95 -9.72 -1.77 -5.80
N GLY A 96 -8.88 -2.30 -4.90
CA GLY A 96 -9.26 -3.44 -4.06
C GLY A 96 -9.53 -4.71 -4.87
N VAL A 97 -10.15 -5.68 -4.24
CA VAL A 97 -10.51 -6.97 -4.85
C VAL A 97 -11.89 -6.90 -5.48
N LYS A 98 -12.02 -7.27 -6.76
CA LYS A 98 -13.30 -7.23 -7.52
C LYS A 98 -14.46 -7.85 -6.74
N ARG A 99 -14.31 -9.12 -6.31
CA ARG A 99 -15.37 -9.83 -5.58
C ARG A 99 -15.83 -9.06 -4.33
N LEU A 100 -14.92 -8.48 -3.57
CA LEU A 100 -15.26 -7.77 -2.34
C LEU A 100 -15.99 -6.45 -2.65
N ASN A 101 -15.55 -5.70 -3.66
CA ASN A 101 -16.26 -4.51 -4.13
C ASN A 101 -17.72 -4.84 -4.48
N GLU A 102 -17.91 -5.87 -5.32
CA GLU A 102 -19.24 -6.24 -5.82
C GLU A 102 -20.13 -6.87 -4.73
N THR A 103 -19.58 -7.78 -3.91
CA THR A 103 -20.42 -8.57 -2.99
C THR A 103 -20.56 -7.96 -1.58
N TRP A 104 -19.58 -7.20 -1.10
CA TRP A 104 -19.64 -6.57 0.22
C TRP A 104 -20.14 -5.14 0.17
N HIS A 105 -19.82 -4.42 -0.88
CA HIS A 105 -20.10 -2.99 -1.00
C HIS A 105 -21.15 -2.66 -2.07
N ASN A 106 -21.58 -3.65 -2.87
CA ASN A 106 -22.48 -3.44 -4.00
C ASN A 106 -21.98 -2.33 -4.96
N ALA A 107 -20.65 -2.24 -5.10
CA ALA A 107 -20.01 -1.24 -5.96
C ALA A 107 -19.69 -1.84 -7.32
N ASP A 108 -19.90 -1.07 -8.39
CA ASP A 108 -19.46 -1.46 -9.72
C ASP A 108 -17.92 -1.43 -9.77
N TYR A 109 -17.31 -2.54 -10.17
CA TYR A 109 -15.88 -2.63 -10.30
C TYR A 109 -15.36 -2.13 -11.65
N GLY A 110 -16.10 -2.35 -12.71
CA GLY A 110 -15.74 -1.96 -14.07
C GLY A 110 -14.36 -2.46 -14.52
N LYS A 111 -13.68 -1.64 -15.31
CA LYS A 111 -12.28 -1.83 -15.69
C LYS A 111 -11.41 -1.09 -14.65
N PRO A 112 -10.59 -1.80 -13.82
CA PRO A 112 -10.03 -1.19 -12.62
C PRO A 112 -9.07 -0.01 -12.89
N ALA A 113 -8.24 -0.04 -13.92
CA ALA A 113 -7.29 1.05 -14.16
C ALA A 113 -7.97 2.34 -14.68
N PRO A 114 -8.86 2.30 -15.71
CA PRO A 114 -9.63 3.49 -16.09
C PRO A 114 -10.52 4.01 -14.96
N HIS A 115 -11.21 3.14 -14.23
CA HIS A 115 -12.10 3.52 -13.15
C HIS A 115 -11.33 4.21 -12.00
N LEU A 116 -10.16 3.66 -11.62
CA LEU A 116 -9.33 4.26 -10.57
C LEU A 116 -8.70 5.58 -11.04
N ARG A 117 -8.33 5.69 -12.33
CA ARG A 117 -7.90 6.97 -12.92
C ARG A 117 -8.94 8.06 -12.69
N GLU A 118 -10.17 7.83 -13.09
CA GLU A 118 -11.26 8.80 -12.95
C GLU A 118 -11.55 9.13 -11.48
N ALA A 119 -11.50 8.12 -10.59
CA ALA A 119 -11.65 8.33 -9.16
C ALA A 119 -10.57 9.28 -8.60
N ILE A 120 -9.31 9.10 -9.01
CA ILE A 120 -8.18 9.95 -8.60
C ILE A 120 -8.33 11.36 -9.18
N GLU A 121 -8.60 11.48 -10.48
CA GLU A 121 -8.73 12.76 -11.17
C GLU A 121 -9.89 13.60 -10.59
N ALA A 122 -11.06 12.99 -10.42
CA ALA A 122 -12.23 13.65 -9.84
C ALA A 122 -12.00 14.03 -8.37
N THR A 123 -11.37 13.17 -7.57
CA THR A 123 -11.02 13.47 -6.18
C THR A 123 -10.05 14.65 -6.10
N ARG A 124 -9.00 14.65 -6.93
CA ARG A 124 -8.03 15.74 -7.00
C ARG A 124 -8.68 17.06 -7.40
N LEU A 125 -9.53 17.05 -8.43
CA LEU A 125 -10.26 18.22 -8.89
C LEU A 125 -11.11 18.83 -7.77
N ILE A 126 -11.85 17.99 -7.03
CA ILE A 126 -12.69 18.45 -5.92
C ILE A 126 -11.84 19.06 -4.79
N MET A 127 -10.71 18.43 -4.43
CA MET A 127 -9.81 18.98 -3.41
C MET A 127 -9.24 20.35 -3.84
N GLN A 128 -8.79 20.47 -5.07
CA GLN A 128 -8.21 21.72 -5.61
C GLN A 128 -9.22 22.87 -5.67
N GLN A 129 -10.48 22.58 -5.92
CA GLN A 129 -11.53 23.60 -6.06
C GLN A 129 -12.37 23.80 -4.79
N ALA A 130 -12.07 23.10 -3.71
CA ALA A 130 -12.86 23.08 -2.49
C ALA A 130 -13.12 24.47 -1.86
N GLY A 131 -12.21 25.42 -2.01
CA GLY A 131 -12.31 26.78 -1.49
C GLY A 131 -12.70 27.85 -2.52
N ALA A 132 -12.81 27.51 -3.80
CA ALA A 132 -12.97 28.49 -4.88
C ALA A 132 -14.40 29.06 -5.00
N GLY A 133 -15.42 28.28 -4.60
CA GLY A 133 -16.83 28.67 -4.74
C GLY A 133 -17.40 28.56 -6.16
N GLU A 134 -16.59 28.11 -7.10
CA GLU A 134 -17.00 27.87 -8.47
C GLU A 134 -17.62 26.48 -8.64
N PRO A 135 -18.51 26.25 -9.63
CA PRO A 135 -19.03 24.91 -9.91
C PRO A 135 -17.91 23.93 -10.28
N ILE A 136 -17.91 22.76 -9.66
CA ILE A 136 -16.96 21.68 -9.92
C ILE A 136 -17.61 20.68 -10.85
N ARG A 137 -17.01 20.44 -12.02
CA ARG A 137 -17.55 19.52 -13.02
C ARG A 137 -16.48 18.52 -13.45
N TYR A 138 -16.87 17.25 -13.48
CA TYR A 138 -16.07 16.16 -14.00
C TYR A 138 -16.98 15.25 -14.84
N GLU A 139 -16.62 14.97 -16.08
CA GLU A 139 -17.36 14.09 -17.00
C GLU A 139 -16.43 12.94 -17.43
N GLY A 140 -16.79 11.72 -17.09
CA GLY A 140 -16.04 10.49 -17.39
C GLY A 140 -16.95 9.31 -17.73
N GLU A 141 -16.36 8.13 -17.92
CA GLU A 141 -17.09 6.88 -18.15
C GLU A 141 -17.73 6.37 -16.84
N TYR A 142 -17.08 6.57 -15.70
CA TYR A 142 -17.48 6.06 -14.39
C TYR A 142 -18.07 7.13 -13.48
N TYR A 143 -17.65 8.38 -13.65
CA TYR A 143 -18.12 9.48 -12.81
C TYR A 143 -18.60 10.65 -13.67
N ASP A 144 -19.82 11.08 -13.37
CA ASP A 144 -20.42 12.33 -13.89
C ASP A 144 -20.79 13.18 -12.66
N ILE A 145 -20.04 14.27 -12.43
CA ILE A 145 -20.11 15.07 -11.21
C ILE A 145 -20.37 16.53 -11.57
N ASP A 146 -21.45 17.11 -11.03
CA ASP A 146 -21.80 18.54 -11.14
C ASP A 146 -22.13 19.09 -9.74
N ILE A 147 -21.13 19.66 -9.07
CA ILE A 147 -21.27 20.23 -7.72
C ILE A 147 -21.43 21.74 -7.84
N LYS A 148 -22.57 22.25 -7.35
CA LYS A 148 -22.88 23.69 -7.34
C LYS A 148 -23.15 24.20 -5.93
N GLY A 149 -22.64 25.38 -5.62
CA GLY A 149 -22.91 26.05 -4.35
C GLY A 149 -22.23 25.41 -3.13
N TRP A 150 -21.22 24.56 -3.35
CA TRP A 150 -20.41 24.00 -2.28
C TRP A 150 -19.08 24.76 -2.17
N VAL A 151 -18.77 25.19 -0.96
CA VAL A 151 -17.48 25.81 -0.60
C VAL A 151 -17.06 25.24 0.75
N ARG A 152 -15.85 24.70 0.83
CA ARG A 152 -15.28 24.32 2.12
C ARG A 152 -14.92 25.58 2.92
N PRO A 153 -15.49 25.77 4.14
CA PRO A 153 -15.27 27.01 4.90
C PRO A 153 -13.90 27.02 5.64
N HIS A 154 -13.19 25.89 5.63
CA HIS A 154 -11.93 25.70 6.35
C HIS A 154 -10.77 25.70 5.35
N PRO A 155 -9.72 26.52 5.58
CA PRO A 155 -8.55 26.49 4.71
C PRO A 155 -7.83 25.14 4.84
N ALA A 156 -7.31 24.62 3.73
CA ALA A 156 -6.44 23.47 3.77
C ALA A 156 -5.07 23.85 4.35
N PRO A 157 -4.40 22.96 5.12
CA PRO A 157 -3.06 23.22 5.67
C PRO A 157 -2.00 23.42 4.58
N ARG A 158 -2.23 22.87 3.41
CA ARG A 158 -1.33 22.93 2.24
C ARG A 158 -2.12 22.96 0.94
N GLU A 159 -1.44 23.30 -0.14
CA GLU A 159 -2.04 23.48 -1.47
C GLU A 159 -2.63 22.19 -2.04
N ALA A 160 -2.00 21.04 -1.80
CA ALA A 160 -2.46 19.76 -2.30
C ALA A 160 -2.17 18.61 -1.32
N VAL A 161 -3.14 17.71 -1.14
CA VAL A 161 -2.95 16.41 -0.48
C VAL A 161 -2.42 15.44 -1.51
N PRO A 162 -1.25 14.79 -1.33
CA PRO A 162 -0.72 13.86 -2.31
C PRO A 162 -1.56 12.58 -2.36
N ILE A 163 -1.80 12.11 -3.59
CA ILE A 163 -2.57 10.89 -3.86
C ILE A 163 -1.62 9.78 -4.30
N TYR A 164 -1.58 8.70 -3.52
CA TYR A 164 -0.86 7.48 -3.84
C TYR A 164 -1.82 6.40 -4.33
N THR A 165 -1.31 5.48 -5.13
CA THR A 165 -2.05 4.28 -5.48
C THR A 165 -1.20 3.03 -5.29
N ALA A 166 -1.84 1.85 -5.22
CA ALA A 166 -1.13 0.59 -5.15
C ALA A 166 -1.20 -0.15 -6.48
N ALA A 167 -0.09 -0.71 -6.92
CA ALA A 167 -0.06 -1.51 -8.13
C ALA A 167 0.77 -2.78 -7.98
N VAL A 168 0.24 -3.86 -8.57
CA VAL A 168 0.95 -5.13 -8.70
C VAL A 168 1.44 -5.31 -10.14
N GLN A 169 0.60 -5.01 -11.12
CA GLN A 169 0.84 -5.26 -12.54
C GLN A 169 1.05 -3.97 -13.34
N ALA A 170 1.70 -4.10 -14.49
CA ALA A 170 2.07 -3.00 -15.39
C ALA A 170 0.93 -2.02 -15.72
N GLY A 171 -0.30 -2.50 -15.92
CA GLY A 171 -1.44 -1.63 -16.28
C GLY A 171 -1.76 -0.61 -15.18
N MET A 172 -1.77 -1.05 -13.91
CA MET A 172 -2.01 -0.19 -12.76
C MET A 172 -0.80 0.71 -12.46
N ALA A 173 0.43 0.17 -12.60
CA ALA A 173 1.65 0.96 -12.42
C ALA A 173 1.75 2.09 -13.46
N ARG A 174 1.39 1.80 -14.72
CA ARG A 174 1.33 2.84 -15.77
C ARG A 174 0.29 3.91 -15.46
N MET A 175 -0.91 3.51 -15.03
CA MET A 175 -1.96 4.44 -14.61
C MET A 175 -1.51 5.30 -13.43
N ALA A 176 -0.77 4.71 -12.47
CA ALA A 176 -0.18 5.46 -11.36
C ALA A 176 0.75 6.58 -11.86
N GLY A 177 1.69 6.26 -12.77
CA GLY A 177 2.57 7.25 -13.40
C GLY A 177 1.82 8.34 -14.17
N ASP A 178 0.68 7.99 -14.78
CA ASP A 178 -0.14 8.99 -15.51
C ASP A 178 -0.77 10.02 -14.55
N VAL A 179 -1.33 9.61 -13.38
CA VAL A 179 -2.23 10.50 -12.60
C VAL A 179 -1.97 10.58 -11.09
N ALA A 180 -1.22 9.65 -10.48
CA ALA A 180 -0.96 9.66 -9.04
C ALA A 180 0.33 10.42 -8.70
N ASP A 181 0.48 10.86 -7.45
CA ASP A 181 1.71 11.49 -6.96
C ASP A 181 2.73 10.46 -6.50
N GLY A 182 2.26 9.23 -6.23
CA GLY A 182 3.14 8.13 -5.86
C GLY A 182 2.51 6.75 -6.04
N LEU A 183 3.38 5.75 -5.94
CA LEU A 183 3.04 4.34 -6.07
C LEU A 183 3.55 3.55 -4.88
N ILE A 184 2.65 2.80 -4.24
CA ILE A 184 2.98 1.80 -3.24
C ILE A 184 3.11 0.46 -3.95
N GLY A 185 4.22 -0.23 -3.75
CA GLY A 185 4.45 -1.57 -4.25
C GLY A 185 3.61 -2.63 -3.52
N HIS A 186 3.85 -3.89 -3.86
CA HIS A 186 3.17 -5.04 -3.23
C HIS A 186 4.19 -5.91 -2.48
N PRO A 187 3.85 -6.47 -1.31
CA PRO A 187 4.81 -7.22 -0.46
C PRO A 187 5.41 -8.48 -1.11
N ILE A 188 4.88 -8.94 -2.23
CA ILE A 188 5.43 -10.08 -2.98
C ILE A 188 6.06 -9.65 -4.32
N GLN A 189 6.55 -8.43 -4.44
CA GLN A 189 7.31 -8.01 -5.62
C GLN A 189 8.78 -8.41 -5.47
N SER A 190 9.28 -9.24 -6.40
CA SER A 190 10.71 -9.52 -6.50
C SER A 190 11.47 -8.32 -7.08
N LEU A 191 12.78 -8.24 -6.87
CA LEU A 191 13.61 -7.20 -7.51
C LEU A 191 13.46 -7.21 -9.02
N ARG A 192 13.46 -8.40 -9.61
CA ARG A 192 13.28 -8.56 -11.06
C ARG A 192 11.92 -8.05 -11.54
N TRP A 193 10.83 -8.31 -10.76
CA TRP A 193 9.51 -7.77 -11.09
C TRP A 193 9.47 -6.25 -10.99
N ILE A 194 10.13 -5.68 -9.99
CA ILE A 194 10.26 -4.23 -9.84
C ILE A 194 10.95 -3.64 -11.09
N ASP A 195 12.10 -4.20 -11.47
CA ASP A 195 12.91 -3.69 -12.58
C ASP A 195 12.22 -3.87 -13.96
N GLU A 196 11.74 -5.08 -14.27
CA GLU A 196 11.23 -5.42 -15.59
C GLU A 196 9.77 -5.02 -15.84
N VAL A 197 8.97 -4.79 -14.75
CA VAL A 197 7.53 -4.59 -14.92
C VAL A 197 7.04 -3.29 -14.28
N VAL A 198 7.42 -3.01 -13.04
CA VAL A 198 6.81 -1.90 -12.29
C VAL A 198 7.41 -0.56 -12.70
N VAL A 199 8.75 -0.46 -12.68
CA VAL A 199 9.47 0.78 -12.97
C VAL A 199 9.22 1.20 -14.40
N ASP A 200 9.43 0.31 -15.36
CA ASP A 200 9.21 0.56 -16.78
C ASP A 200 7.76 1.03 -17.07
N ALA A 201 6.79 0.43 -16.37
CA ALA A 201 5.39 0.78 -16.55
C ALA A 201 5.05 2.17 -16.02
N PHE A 202 5.44 2.53 -14.79
CA PHE A 202 5.12 3.86 -14.27
C PHE A 202 5.90 4.98 -14.98
N GLU A 203 7.14 4.73 -15.41
CA GLU A 203 7.90 5.68 -16.22
C GLU A 203 7.24 5.92 -17.58
N THR A 204 6.70 4.88 -18.19
CA THR A 204 5.85 5.01 -19.39
C THR A 204 4.64 5.91 -19.10
N GLY A 205 4.00 5.76 -17.96
CA GLY A 205 2.89 6.61 -17.53
C GLY A 205 3.29 8.07 -17.36
N LEU A 206 4.38 8.34 -16.64
CA LEU A 206 4.94 9.67 -16.46
C LEU A 206 5.23 10.35 -17.81
N SER A 207 5.92 9.64 -18.70
CA SER A 207 6.24 10.14 -20.03
C SER A 207 4.98 10.52 -20.83
N ARG A 208 3.92 9.69 -20.78
CA ARG A 208 2.65 9.95 -21.47
C ARG A 208 1.93 11.20 -20.96
N SER A 209 2.00 11.46 -19.66
CA SER A 209 1.39 12.63 -19.02
C SER A 209 2.29 13.87 -19.01
N GLY A 210 3.50 13.79 -19.55
CA GLY A 210 4.47 14.88 -19.58
C GLY A 210 5.05 15.21 -18.19
N ARG A 211 5.01 14.27 -17.26
CA ARG A 211 5.55 14.41 -15.89
C ARG A 211 6.98 13.91 -15.82
N GLU A 212 7.76 14.47 -14.91
CA GLU A 212 9.14 14.05 -14.69
C GLU A 212 9.21 13.02 -13.55
N ARG A 213 10.24 12.16 -13.58
CA ARG A 213 10.48 11.14 -12.55
C ARG A 213 10.59 11.72 -11.13
N LYS A 214 11.15 12.93 -10.99
CA LYS A 214 11.29 13.64 -9.70
C LYS A 214 9.95 14.05 -9.07
N ASP A 215 8.86 14.11 -9.86
CA ASP A 215 7.52 14.51 -9.41
C ASP A 215 6.67 13.29 -9.01
N PHE A 216 7.29 12.12 -8.88
CA PHE A 216 6.64 10.86 -8.57
C PHE A 216 7.41 10.09 -7.51
N ASP A 217 6.69 9.64 -6.48
CA ASP A 217 7.25 8.95 -5.34
C ASP A 217 6.97 7.44 -5.43
N TYR A 218 8.03 6.61 -5.54
CA TYR A 218 7.89 5.17 -5.59
C TYR A 218 8.33 4.52 -4.26
N LEU A 219 7.39 3.82 -3.62
CA LEU A 219 7.57 3.12 -2.35
C LEU A 219 7.35 1.61 -2.56
N PRO A 220 8.34 0.84 -3.02
CA PRO A 220 8.22 -0.61 -3.06
C PRO A 220 7.98 -1.15 -1.65
N THR A 221 7.12 -2.17 -1.57
CA THR A 221 6.84 -2.85 -0.31
C THR A 221 7.72 -4.08 -0.18
N VAL A 222 8.36 -4.24 0.97
CA VAL A 222 9.18 -5.42 1.30
C VAL A 222 8.56 -6.16 2.48
N CYS A 223 8.20 -7.42 2.28
CA CYS A 223 7.82 -8.31 3.38
C CYS A 223 9.10 -8.75 4.12
N CYS A 224 9.24 -8.32 5.37
CA CYS A 224 10.41 -8.55 6.20
C CYS A 224 10.07 -9.49 7.36
N ALA A 225 10.71 -10.65 7.42
CA ALA A 225 10.66 -11.58 8.54
C ALA A 225 12.05 -11.66 9.19
N ILE A 226 12.29 -10.81 10.20
CA ILE A 226 13.58 -10.74 10.89
C ILE A 226 13.56 -11.71 12.06
N ASP A 227 14.42 -12.72 12.05
CA ASP A 227 14.62 -13.64 13.17
C ASP A 227 16.02 -14.28 13.09
N ASP A 228 16.68 -14.48 14.25
CA ASP A 228 17.96 -15.19 14.32
C ASP A 228 17.81 -16.68 13.97
N ASP A 229 16.63 -17.27 14.21
CA ASP A 229 16.23 -18.54 13.67
C ASP A 229 15.72 -18.36 12.23
N GLU A 230 16.59 -18.59 11.26
CA GLU A 230 16.30 -18.46 9.85
C GLU A 230 15.16 -19.38 9.40
N GLY A 231 15.05 -20.58 9.96
CA GLY A 231 13.93 -21.49 9.66
C GLY A 231 12.59 -20.88 10.08
N ARG A 232 12.52 -20.29 11.27
CA ARG A 232 11.31 -19.56 11.74
C ARG A 232 10.99 -18.40 10.83
N ALA A 233 11.99 -17.58 10.47
CA ALA A 233 11.78 -16.44 9.58
C ALA A 233 11.19 -16.83 8.22
N ILE A 234 11.76 -17.88 7.60
CA ILE A 234 11.29 -18.44 6.33
C ILE A 234 9.87 -18.96 6.47
N ASP A 235 9.54 -19.72 7.53
CA ASP A 235 8.19 -20.23 7.74
C ASP A 235 7.14 -19.13 7.94
N MET A 236 7.49 -18.07 8.63
CA MET A 236 6.60 -16.93 8.81
C MET A 236 6.34 -16.19 7.47
N ALA A 237 7.38 -15.95 6.68
CA ALA A 237 7.26 -15.33 5.35
C ALA A 237 6.49 -16.25 4.38
N ARG A 238 6.71 -17.58 4.43
CA ARG A 238 6.01 -18.60 3.66
C ARG A 238 4.50 -18.50 3.80
N ARG A 239 3.99 -18.23 5.00
CA ARG A 239 2.55 -18.09 5.26
C ARG A 239 1.95 -16.94 4.44
N THR A 240 2.65 -15.81 4.33
CA THR A 240 2.22 -14.67 3.49
C THR A 240 2.21 -15.03 2.01
N ILE A 241 3.28 -15.66 1.51
CA ILE A 241 3.35 -16.15 0.12
C ILE A 241 2.22 -17.15 -0.17
N SER A 242 1.96 -18.06 0.76
CA SER A 242 0.90 -19.06 0.67
C SER A 242 -0.47 -18.45 0.39
N PHE A 243 -0.82 -17.38 1.07
CA PHE A 243 -2.07 -16.65 0.81
C PHE A 243 -2.13 -16.12 -0.62
N TYR A 244 -1.08 -15.39 -1.04
CA TYR A 244 -1.05 -14.78 -2.37
C TYR A 244 -0.99 -15.79 -3.51
N ALA A 245 -0.36 -16.95 -3.30
CA ALA A 245 -0.31 -18.04 -4.27
C ALA A 245 -1.71 -18.62 -4.60
N THR A 246 -2.68 -18.47 -3.68
CA THR A 246 -4.07 -18.88 -3.95
C THR A 246 -4.84 -17.95 -4.87
N VAL A 247 -4.32 -16.77 -5.16
CA VAL A 247 -5.02 -15.69 -5.86
C VAL A 247 -4.53 -15.57 -7.30
N LYS A 248 -5.40 -15.83 -8.27
CA LYS A 248 -5.05 -15.86 -9.71
C LYS A 248 -4.44 -14.58 -10.26
N THR A 249 -4.77 -13.43 -9.69
CA THR A 249 -4.27 -12.14 -10.15
C THR A 249 -2.74 -12.03 -10.06
N TYR A 250 -2.11 -12.84 -9.22
CA TYR A 250 -0.65 -12.83 -9.02
C TYR A 250 0.09 -13.85 -9.90
N MET A 251 -0.58 -14.63 -10.72
CA MET A 251 0.06 -15.63 -11.60
C MET A 251 1.24 -15.08 -12.41
N PRO A 252 1.17 -13.87 -13.03
CA PRO A 252 2.31 -13.35 -13.77
C PRO A 252 3.60 -13.17 -12.94
N LEU A 253 3.49 -12.92 -11.62
CA LEU A 253 4.65 -12.83 -10.73
C LEU A 253 5.31 -14.20 -10.56
N TRP A 254 4.49 -15.25 -10.40
CA TRP A 254 4.96 -16.62 -10.28
C TRP A 254 5.57 -17.14 -11.58
N ASP A 255 4.92 -16.85 -12.72
CA ASP A 255 5.39 -17.22 -14.05
C ASP A 255 6.79 -16.66 -14.35
N LEU A 256 7.07 -15.41 -13.97
CA LEU A 256 8.35 -14.75 -14.22
C LEU A 256 9.55 -15.52 -13.61
N HIS A 257 9.33 -16.22 -12.52
CA HIS A 257 10.36 -16.96 -11.79
C HIS A 257 10.23 -18.48 -11.89
N GLY A 258 9.24 -18.98 -12.65
CA GLY A 258 9.03 -20.41 -12.83
C GLY A 258 8.28 -21.11 -11.70
N PHE A 259 7.61 -20.35 -10.81
CA PHE A 259 6.83 -20.89 -9.67
C PHE A 259 5.33 -21.04 -9.96
N ALA A 260 4.92 -21.02 -11.24
CA ALA A 260 3.52 -21.13 -11.62
C ALA A 260 2.88 -22.44 -11.13
N ASP A 261 3.58 -23.58 -11.24
CA ASP A 261 3.08 -24.88 -10.83
C ASP A 261 2.89 -24.95 -9.31
N ASP A 262 3.81 -24.35 -8.53
CA ASP A 262 3.71 -24.27 -7.07
C ASP A 262 2.48 -23.44 -6.65
N ALA A 263 2.26 -22.30 -7.29
CA ALA A 263 1.08 -21.47 -7.05
C ALA A 263 -0.23 -22.18 -7.45
N VAL A 264 -0.23 -22.95 -8.55
CA VAL A 264 -1.38 -23.77 -8.95
C VAL A 264 -1.65 -24.86 -7.90
N ALA A 265 -0.62 -25.53 -7.39
CA ALA A 265 -0.73 -26.54 -6.34
C ALA A 265 -1.28 -25.94 -5.03
N ALA A 266 -0.74 -24.80 -4.58
CA ALA A 266 -1.23 -24.07 -3.41
C ALA A 266 -2.72 -23.69 -3.57
N GLY A 267 -3.09 -23.12 -4.72
CA GLY A 267 -4.48 -22.76 -5.03
C GLY A 267 -5.42 -23.97 -5.09
N ALA A 268 -4.94 -25.12 -5.56
CA ALA A 268 -5.70 -26.37 -5.57
C ALA A 268 -5.92 -26.91 -4.15
N ALA A 269 -4.89 -26.90 -3.29
CA ALA A 269 -4.99 -27.27 -1.88
C ALA A 269 -6.00 -26.38 -1.14
N PHE A 270 -5.92 -25.08 -1.32
CA PHE A 270 -6.83 -24.11 -0.71
C PHE A 270 -8.30 -24.38 -1.10
N ARG A 271 -8.57 -24.62 -2.39
CA ARG A 271 -9.94 -24.93 -2.87
C ARG A 271 -10.52 -26.23 -2.32
N ARG A 272 -9.67 -27.21 -1.98
CA ARG A 272 -10.08 -28.47 -1.32
C ARG A 272 -10.26 -28.32 0.19
N GLY A 273 -9.93 -27.15 0.77
CA GLY A 273 -9.94 -26.94 2.22
C GLY A 273 -8.75 -27.57 2.95
N ASP A 274 -7.73 -28.02 2.23
CA ASP A 274 -6.50 -28.58 2.80
C ASP A 274 -5.51 -27.47 3.12
N LEU A 275 -5.80 -26.76 4.22
CA LEU A 275 -5.03 -25.59 4.61
C LEU A 275 -3.58 -25.91 5.02
N ALA A 276 -3.31 -27.16 5.43
CA ALA A 276 -1.95 -27.60 5.77
C ALA A 276 -1.08 -27.79 4.52
N ALA A 277 -1.67 -28.23 3.40
CA ALA A 277 -0.97 -28.41 2.15
C ALA A 277 -0.67 -27.09 1.40
N VAL A 278 -1.30 -25.97 1.75
CA VAL A 278 -1.05 -24.70 1.09
C VAL A 278 0.39 -24.21 1.31
N PRO A 279 0.91 -24.08 2.55
CA PRO A 279 2.31 -23.71 2.77
C PRO A 279 3.30 -24.77 2.26
N ALA A 280 2.93 -26.05 2.28
CA ALA A 280 3.81 -27.12 1.80
C ALA A 280 4.10 -27.06 0.29
N ALA A 281 3.27 -26.36 -0.48
CA ALA A 281 3.51 -26.09 -1.90
C ALA A 281 4.47 -24.92 -2.17
N ILE A 282 4.89 -24.19 -1.15
CA ILE A 282 5.75 -23.00 -1.28
C ILE A 282 7.18 -23.37 -0.85
N SER A 283 8.12 -23.35 -1.79
CA SER A 283 9.53 -23.64 -1.54
C SER A 283 10.25 -22.50 -0.80
N ASP A 284 11.39 -22.80 -0.18
CA ASP A 284 12.26 -21.79 0.43
C ASP A 284 12.76 -20.81 -0.63
N GLU A 285 13.11 -21.29 -1.83
CA GLU A 285 13.52 -20.45 -2.96
C GLU A 285 12.43 -19.44 -3.35
N MET A 286 11.17 -19.87 -3.36
CA MET A 286 10.04 -18.98 -3.61
C MET A 286 9.92 -17.92 -2.52
N VAL A 287 10.10 -18.28 -1.24
CA VAL A 287 10.12 -17.31 -0.13
C VAL A 287 11.25 -16.29 -0.30
N GLU A 288 12.47 -16.76 -0.55
CA GLU A 288 13.66 -15.91 -0.71
C GLU A 288 13.57 -14.97 -1.93
N THR A 289 12.87 -15.41 -2.98
CA THR A 289 12.63 -14.59 -4.18
C THR A 289 11.77 -13.36 -3.86
N TYR A 290 10.76 -13.50 -3.01
CA TYR A 290 9.74 -12.46 -2.80
C TYR A 290 9.84 -11.75 -1.45
N CYS A 291 10.40 -12.37 -0.42
CA CYS A 291 10.50 -11.82 0.92
C CYS A 291 11.94 -11.64 1.37
N ALA A 292 12.14 -10.75 2.34
CA ALA A 292 13.37 -10.62 3.10
C ALA A 292 13.19 -11.42 4.41
N ALA A 293 13.70 -12.65 4.47
CA ALA A 293 13.52 -13.54 5.62
C ALA A 293 14.85 -14.10 6.13
N GLY A 294 15.05 -14.06 7.44
CA GLY A 294 16.26 -14.56 8.12
C GLY A 294 16.84 -13.59 9.14
N PRO A 295 18.13 -13.79 9.51
CA PRO A 295 18.88 -12.87 10.37
C PRO A 295 18.92 -11.44 9.81
N LEU A 296 19.12 -10.46 10.68
CA LEU A 296 19.04 -9.04 10.34
C LEU A 296 19.95 -8.63 9.18
N ASP A 297 21.15 -9.16 9.08
CA ASP A 297 22.10 -8.86 8.01
C ASP A 297 21.58 -9.33 6.63
N LYS A 298 20.99 -10.53 6.55
CA LYS A 298 20.34 -11.06 5.35
C LYS A 298 19.14 -10.19 4.93
N VAL A 299 18.28 -9.85 5.88
CA VAL A 299 17.10 -8.99 5.63
C VAL A 299 17.55 -7.60 5.19
N ARG A 300 18.57 -7.01 5.85
CA ARG A 300 19.12 -5.70 5.51
C ARG A 300 19.65 -5.67 4.07
N ALA A 301 20.40 -6.66 3.65
CA ALA A 301 20.93 -6.74 2.29
C ALA A 301 19.81 -6.70 1.23
N ARG A 302 18.69 -7.39 1.47
CA ARG A 302 17.52 -7.34 0.57
C ARG A 302 16.83 -5.98 0.59
N VAL A 303 16.68 -5.37 1.76
CA VAL A 303 16.09 -4.03 1.92
C VAL A 303 16.94 -2.98 1.22
N GLU A 304 18.26 -3.03 1.37
CA GLU A 304 19.21 -2.15 0.67
C GLU A 304 19.14 -2.29 -0.84
N ALA A 305 19.12 -3.52 -1.36
CA ALA A 305 18.97 -3.77 -2.78
C ALA A 305 17.62 -3.24 -3.34
N THR A 306 16.57 -3.23 -2.53
CA THR A 306 15.28 -2.63 -2.93
C THR A 306 15.35 -1.10 -2.88
N ALA A 307 16.04 -0.51 -1.91
CA ALA A 307 16.19 0.93 -1.76
C ALA A 307 16.89 1.61 -2.96
N GLU A 308 17.79 0.91 -3.65
CA GLU A 308 18.45 1.40 -4.86
C GLU A 308 17.47 1.76 -6.01
N ARG A 309 16.23 1.26 -5.94
CA ARG A 309 15.16 1.41 -6.94
C ARG A 309 14.05 2.35 -6.51
N ALA A 310 14.16 2.94 -5.32
CA ALA A 310 13.06 3.54 -4.59
C ALA A 310 13.35 4.98 -4.16
N ASP A 311 12.30 5.75 -3.93
CA ASP A 311 12.38 7.05 -3.27
C ASP A 311 12.23 6.92 -1.74
N GLY A 312 11.65 5.83 -1.31
CA GLY A 312 11.50 5.37 0.07
C GLY A 312 11.01 3.93 0.10
N LEU A 313 10.90 3.32 1.25
CA LEU A 313 10.50 1.92 1.41
C LEU A 313 9.25 1.79 2.27
N PHE A 314 8.40 0.85 1.91
CA PHE A 314 7.32 0.40 2.77
C PHE A 314 7.64 -1.00 3.29
N LEU A 315 8.04 -1.10 4.56
CA LEU A 315 8.40 -2.37 5.19
C LEU A 315 7.20 -2.93 5.93
N THR A 316 6.89 -4.21 5.69
CA THR A 316 5.76 -4.90 6.33
C THR A 316 6.22 -6.22 6.93
N PRO A 317 5.65 -6.63 8.07
CA PRO A 317 5.86 -7.99 8.57
C PRO A 317 5.10 -9.01 7.70
N PRO A 318 5.36 -10.30 7.86
CA PRO A 318 4.43 -11.35 7.44
C PRO A 318 3.02 -11.05 7.98
N THR A 319 1.97 -11.27 7.17
CA THR A 319 0.64 -10.74 7.52
C THR A 319 -0.45 -11.81 7.57
N TYR A 320 -0.32 -12.90 6.81
CA TYR A 320 -1.37 -13.91 6.68
C TYR A 320 -1.02 -15.20 7.43
N PHE A 321 -2.04 -15.85 8.02
CA PHE A 321 -1.93 -17.11 8.75
C PHE A 321 -0.96 -17.07 9.95
N ILE A 322 -0.84 -15.89 10.57
CA ILE A 322 -0.04 -15.67 11.79
C ILE A 322 -0.93 -15.10 12.88
N SER A 323 -0.50 -15.23 14.14
CA SER A 323 -1.20 -14.62 15.26
C SER A 323 -0.99 -13.10 15.33
N ALA A 324 -1.82 -12.43 16.10
CA ALA A 324 -1.66 -10.99 16.33
C ALA A 324 -0.37 -10.66 17.08
N GLU A 325 0.04 -11.53 17.99
CA GLU A 325 1.29 -11.41 18.75
C GLU A 325 2.49 -11.53 17.81
N GLU A 326 2.50 -12.54 16.93
CA GLU A 326 3.54 -12.70 15.91
C GLU A 326 3.60 -11.50 14.96
N LEU A 327 2.44 -10.99 14.54
CA LEU A 327 2.37 -9.81 13.68
C LEU A 327 3.02 -8.58 14.33
N SER A 328 2.68 -8.30 15.60
CA SER A 328 3.26 -7.20 16.37
C SER A 328 4.75 -7.41 16.64
N GLU A 329 5.16 -8.64 16.98
CA GLU A 329 6.57 -8.99 17.20
C GLU A 329 7.43 -8.66 15.97
N PHE A 330 7.03 -9.14 14.78
CA PHE A 330 7.78 -8.90 13.54
C PHE A 330 7.74 -7.42 13.12
N GLN A 331 6.63 -6.72 13.35
CA GLN A 331 6.57 -5.27 13.12
C GLN A 331 7.55 -4.52 14.00
N ASN A 332 7.61 -4.86 15.28
CA ASN A 332 8.52 -4.22 16.23
C ASN A 332 9.99 -4.46 15.86
N ARG A 333 10.34 -5.66 15.43
CA ARG A 333 11.69 -5.97 14.92
C ARG A 333 12.06 -5.13 13.68
N ILE A 334 11.09 -4.87 12.79
CA ILE A 334 11.29 -3.97 11.64
C ILE A 334 11.55 -2.53 12.10
N ILE A 335 10.73 -2.02 13.02
CA ILE A 335 10.88 -0.66 13.57
C ILE A 335 12.23 -0.50 14.26
N ASP A 336 12.64 -1.48 15.08
CA ASP A 336 13.92 -1.48 15.81
C ASP A 336 15.13 -1.59 14.86
N ALA A 337 15.00 -2.32 13.75
CA ALA A 337 16.12 -2.53 12.83
C ALA A 337 16.29 -1.40 11.79
N PHE A 338 15.20 -0.73 11.42
CA PHE A 338 15.17 0.20 10.29
C PHE A 338 14.65 1.60 10.63
N GLY A 339 14.10 1.82 11.81
CA GLY A 339 13.75 3.16 12.26
C GLY A 339 15.00 4.06 12.30
N PRO A 340 14.99 5.26 11.67
CA PRO A 340 16.18 6.12 11.58
C PRO A 340 16.76 6.58 12.93
N GLY A 341 15.99 6.46 14.01
CA GLY A 341 16.39 6.78 15.38
C GLY A 341 16.70 5.56 16.26
N ALA A 342 16.72 4.37 15.65
CA ALA A 342 16.95 3.12 16.38
C ALA A 342 18.44 2.80 16.58
#